data_9ae7da4d8834c25b02333d0bd7154628
#
_entry.id   9ae7da4d8834c25b02333d0bd7154628
#
_cell.length_a   1.000
_cell.length_b   1.000
_cell.length_c   1.000
_cell.angle_alpha   90.00
_cell.angle_beta   90.00
_cell.angle_gamma   90.00
#
_symmetry.space_group_name_H-M   'P 1'
#
loop_
_entity.id
_entity.type
_entity.pdbx_description
1 polymer ?
#
loop_
_entity_poly.entity_id
_entity_poly.type
_entity_poly.pdbx_seq_one_letter_code
_entity_poly.pdbx_strand_id
1 'polypeptide(L)'
;MKSPSGRKIGRDSALPGVPRHKRASFRWLELVASGSVHCSPASRLTRMQPAERTVNPMIPIDLSGKVAVITGGVQGLGKATASMLVRAGARVAVNYFEDPAGISRGRAVEAAHEFGKSGLVMPADVRSREDMVRFFEAVSAQFGRIDFFVNNAAILRDKTVKNLTDEDWDAVIETNLSAVFRVTQTVLPYLQDGGRIVNMASISGVLGFFGQANYASAKAGIIAFTKVLSRELASRQINVNAVAPGVVLTEMGASIPETARQQMLSQIPLRRFGEPEEIASVILYLCSDLSSYVTGQTLHVNGGWWA
;
A
#
# COMPACT_ATOMS: atom_id res chain seq x y z
N MET A 1 -63.06 23.78 -2.96
CA MET A 1 -63.43 23.68 -1.53
C MET A 1 -62.19 23.65 -0.70
N LYS A 2 -62.00 24.73 0.08
CA LYS A 2 -61.27 24.92 1.34
C LYS A 2 -59.88 24.21 1.54
N SER A 3 -58.85 25.05 1.49
CA SER A 3 -57.57 24.91 2.25
C SER A 3 -57.84 25.04 3.76
N PRO A 4 -56.97 24.45 4.61
CA PRO A 4 -56.53 25.15 5.81
C PRO A 4 -55.02 25.17 5.96
N SER A 5 -54.47 26.35 6.05
CA SER A 5 -53.94 27.06 7.25
C SER A 5 -52.63 26.49 7.83
N GLY A 6 -51.62 27.35 7.76
CA GLY A 6 -50.27 27.21 8.27
C GLY A 6 -50.17 27.03 9.80
N ARG A 7 -49.11 26.35 10.22
CA ARG A 7 -48.55 26.47 11.59
C ARG A 7 -47.11 26.96 11.52
N LYS A 8 -46.92 28.14 12.08
CA LYS A 8 -45.61 28.66 12.49
C LYS A 8 -45.10 27.79 13.66
N ILE A 9 -43.90 27.26 13.54
CA ILE A 9 -43.18 26.69 14.68
C ILE A 9 -42.11 27.67 15.08
N GLY A 10 -42.23 28.11 16.35
CA GLY A 10 -41.39 29.09 16.99
C GLY A 10 -39.94 28.62 17.17
N ARG A 11 -39.05 29.61 17.12
CA ARG A 11 -37.71 29.53 17.66
C ARG A 11 -37.80 29.59 19.19
N ASP A 12 -37.05 28.74 19.84
CA ASP A 12 -36.26 28.96 21.04
C ASP A 12 -36.09 27.64 21.83
N SER A 13 -34.91 27.06 21.77
CA SER A 13 -34.35 26.33 22.90
C SER A 13 -32.83 26.39 22.81
N ALA A 14 -32.28 27.26 23.63
CA ALA A 14 -30.86 27.42 23.87
C ALA A 14 -30.32 26.20 24.62
N LEU A 15 -29.21 25.62 24.14
CA LEU A 15 -28.41 24.67 24.89
C LEU A 15 -27.40 25.41 25.78
N PRO A 16 -27.16 24.98 27.02
CA PRO A 16 -26.26 25.65 27.95
C PRO A 16 -24.80 25.20 27.79
N GLY A 17 -23.90 26.16 27.78
CA GLY A 17 -22.61 26.12 28.44
C GLY A 17 -21.47 25.34 27.78
N VAL A 18 -20.76 25.96 26.80
CA VAL A 18 -19.38 25.63 26.49
C VAL A 18 -18.48 26.79 26.96
N PRO A 19 -17.45 26.56 27.80
CA PRO A 19 -16.57 27.62 28.26
C PRO A 19 -15.68 28.13 27.09
N ARG A 20 -15.69 29.46 26.93
CA ARG A 20 -14.77 30.14 25.99
C ARG A 20 -13.36 30.08 26.53
N HIS A 21 -12.52 29.26 25.92
CA HIS A 21 -11.07 29.35 26.11
C HIS A 21 -10.52 30.62 25.46
N LYS A 22 -9.85 31.43 26.30
CA LYS A 22 -9.13 32.66 25.95
C LYS A 22 -8.10 32.34 24.85
N ARG A 23 -8.16 33.09 23.75
CA ARG A 23 -7.11 33.15 22.73
C ARG A 23 -5.86 33.75 23.38
N ALA A 24 -4.82 32.95 23.54
CA ALA A 24 -3.46 33.42 23.80
C ALA A 24 -2.89 33.90 22.46
N SER A 25 -2.79 35.19 22.28
CA SER A 25 -2.06 35.83 21.20
C SER A 25 -0.56 35.67 21.47
N PHE A 26 0.12 34.84 20.71
CA PHE A 26 1.59 34.80 20.69
C PHE A 26 2.12 36.03 19.96
N ARG A 27 2.59 37.03 20.73
CA ARG A 27 3.41 38.14 20.25
C ARG A 27 4.85 37.63 20.11
N TRP A 28 5.26 37.30 18.89
CA TRP A 28 6.66 37.17 18.48
C TRP A 28 6.97 38.38 17.59
N LEU A 29 7.37 39.49 18.15
CA LEU A 29 8.07 40.62 17.49
C LEU A 29 8.12 41.76 18.50
N GLU A 30 9.27 41.88 19.21
CA GLU A 30 9.82 43.11 19.78
C GLU A 30 10.87 42.74 20.82
N LEU A 31 12.06 42.44 20.39
CA LEU A 31 13.27 42.42 21.23
C LEU A 31 14.52 42.48 20.34
N VAL A 32 14.57 43.55 19.50
CA VAL A 32 15.83 44.02 18.92
C VAL A 32 15.76 45.53 18.83
N ALA A 33 16.01 46.23 19.95
CA ALA A 33 16.51 47.59 19.99
C ALA A 33 16.71 48.02 21.44
N SER A 34 17.88 47.74 21.97
CA SER A 34 18.56 48.65 22.93
C SER A 34 19.90 48.09 23.36
N GLY A 35 20.97 48.62 22.83
CA GLY A 35 22.05 49.21 23.57
C GLY A 35 23.13 48.27 24.10
N SER A 36 24.29 48.37 23.46
CA SER A 36 25.61 48.33 24.08
C SER A 36 26.01 47.11 24.88
N VAL A 37 26.67 46.17 24.19
CA VAL A 37 27.58 45.21 24.84
C VAL A 37 29.01 45.69 24.62
N HIS A 38 29.67 46.08 25.73
CA HIS A 38 31.07 46.37 25.77
C HIS A 38 31.88 45.08 25.43
N CYS A 39 32.59 45.12 24.35
CA CYS A 39 33.52 44.05 23.95
C CYS A 39 34.82 44.22 24.77
N SER A 40 35.10 43.32 25.68
CA SER A 40 36.39 43.18 26.32
C SER A 40 37.28 42.24 25.50
N PRO A 41 38.51 42.64 25.08
CA PRO A 41 39.39 41.77 24.32
C PRO A 41 40.21 40.93 25.25
N ALA A 42 40.02 39.65 25.28
CA ALA A 42 40.97 38.56 25.57
C ALA A 42 40.25 37.35 26.22
N SER A 43 39.61 36.56 25.44
CA SER A 43 39.45 35.16 25.77
C SER A 43 39.99 34.30 24.60
N ARG A 44 40.98 33.50 24.91
CA ARG A 44 41.68 32.57 24.01
C ARG A 44 40.65 31.77 23.22
N LEU A 45 40.68 31.87 21.90
CA LEU A 45 39.99 30.95 21.00
C LEU A 45 40.53 29.56 21.26
N THR A 46 39.87 28.82 22.15
CA THR A 46 40.03 27.37 22.23
C THR A 46 39.56 26.81 20.89
N ARG A 47 40.53 26.32 20.12
CA ARG A 47 40.25 25.62 18.86
C ARG A 47 39.30 24.47 19.19
N MET A 48 37.99 24.66 18.92
CA MET A 48 37.02 23.55 18.96
C MET A 48 37.50 22.55 17.91
N GLN A 49 37.97 21.40 18.40
CA GLN A 49 38.16 20.25 17.51
C GLN A 49 36.81 19.96 16.84
N PRO A 50 36.76 19.67 15.52
CA PRO A 50 35.52 19.26 14.88
C PRO A 50 35.05 18.03 15.65
N ALA A 51 33.85 18.11 16.22
CA ALA A 51 33.16 16.95 16.78
C ALA A 51 33.21 15.85 15.72
N GLU A 52 33.84 14.72 16.06
CA GLU A 52 33.71 13.52 15.24
C GLU A 52 32.22 13.32 14.97
N ARG A 53 31.84 13.41 13.72
CA ARG A 53 30.49 13.00 13.31
C ARG A 53 30.43 11.52 13.63
N THR A 54 29.86 11.18 14.77
CA THR A 54 29.42 9.82 15.02
C THR A 54 28.46 9.49 13.91
N VAL A 55 28.92 8.69 12.95
CA VAL A 55 28.05 8.15 11.91
C VAL A 55 26.97 7.39 12.68
N ASN A 56 25.74 7.92 12.68
CA ASN A 56 24.62 7.20 13.28
C ASN A 56 24.61 5.80 12.64
N PRO A 57 24.59 4.73 13.46
CA PRO A 57 24.55 3.39 12.91
C PRO A 57 23.36 3.29 11.95
N MET A 58 23.61 2.74 10.75
CA MET A 58 22.52 2.43 9.81
C MET A 58 21.47 1.59 10.54
N ILE A 59 20.20 1.90 10.33
CA ILE A 59 19.10 1.03 10.74
C ILE A 59 18.81 0.13 9.53
N PRO A 60 19.35 -1.09 9.45
CA PRO A 60 19.12 -1.99 8.34
C PRO A 60 17.71 -2.57 8.44
N ILE A 61 17.03 -2.76 7.31
CA ILE A 61 15.88 -3.65 7.22
C ILE A 61 16.44 -5.03 6.87
N ASP A 62 16.47 -5.92 7.85
CA ASP A 62 16.90 -7.32 7.71
C ASP A 62 15.69 -8.23 7.93
N LEU A 63 15.35 -9.00 6.89
CA LEU A 63 14.26 -9.97 6.90
C LEU A 63 14.78 -11.42 6.87
N SER A 64 16.03 -11.64 7.26
CA SER A 64 16.63 -12.97 7.35
C SER A 64 15.78 -13.92 8.20
N GLY A 65 15.52 -15.11 7.68
CA GLY A 65 14.67 -16.10 8.33
C GLY A 65 13.17 -15.90 8.16
N LYS A 66 12.73 -14.77 7.61
CA LYS A 66 11.32 -14.46 7.32
C LYS A 66 10.85 -15.09 6.02
N VAL A 67 9.55 -15.40 5.95
CA VAL A 67 8.87 -15.97 4.78
C VAL A 67 7.79 -15.01 4.30
N ALA A 68 7.88 -14.59 3.05
CA ALA A 68 6.89 -13.74 2.40
C ALA A 68 6.16 -14.48 1.28
N VAL A 69 4.86 -14.33 1.21
CA VAL A 69 4.04 -14.83 0.10
C VAL A 69 3.47 -13.66 -0.66
N ILE A 70 3.62 -13.66 -1.99
CA ILE A 70 3.13 -12.61 -2.87
C ILE A 70 2.28 -13.23 -3.98
N THR A 71 0.99 -12.87 -4.06
CA THR A 71 0.13 -13.35 -5.14
C THR A 71 0.43 -12.61 -6.45
N GLY A 72 0.51 -13.34 -7.58
CA GLY A 72 0.85 -12.75 -8.87
C GLY A 72 2.28 -12.21 -8.94
N GLY A 73 3.24 -12.94 -8.35
CA GLY A 73 4.60 -12.46 -8.10
C GLY A 73 5.63 -12.67 -9.21
N VAL A 74 5.22 -13.08 -10.42
CA VAL A 74 6.16 -13.36 -11.52
C VAL A 74 6.37 -12.20 -12.49
N GLN A 75 5.63 -11.09 -12.30
CA GLN A 75 5.71 -9.90 -13.16
C GLN A 75 5.34 -8.61 -12.41
N GLY A 76 5.64 -7.47 -13.00
CA GLY A 76 5.22 -6.14 -12.54
C GLY A 76 5.55 -5.87 -11.07
N LEU A 77 4.60 -5.28 -10.34
CA LEU A 77 4.76 -4.91 -8.92
C LEU A 77 5.01 -6.12 -8.02
N GLY A 78 4.37 -7.26 -8.33
CA GLY A 78 4.55 -8.49 -7.55
C GLY A 78 5.98 -9.00 -7.64
N LYS A 79 6.58 -9.03 -8.84
CA LYS A 79 7.97 -9.44 -9.06
C LYS A 79 8.94 -8.48 -8.38
N ALA A 80 8.77 -7.17 -8.58
CA ALA A 80 9.60 -6.15 -7.93
C ALA A 80 9.55 -6.26 -6.40
N THR A 81 8.36 -6.53 -5.83
CA THR A 81 8.18 -6.77 -4.40
C THR A 81 8.94 -8.02 -3.94
N ALA A 82 8.77 -9.16 -4.64
CA ALA A 82 9.45 -10.40 -4.29
C ALA A 82 10.98 -10.22 -4.34
N SER A 83 11.51 -9.63 -5.42
CA SER A 83 12.94 -9.32 -5.57
C SER A 83 13.46 -8.41 -4.45
N MET A 84 12.71 -7.40 -4.06
CA MET A 84 13.06 -6.48 -2.96
C MET A 84 13.13 -7.24 -1.62
N LEU A 85 12.16 -8.11 -1.33
CA LEU A 85 12.13 -8.87 -0.08
C LEU A 85 13.26 -9.92 -0.04
N VAL A 86 13.59 -10.57 -1.17
CA VAL A 86 14.77 -11.46 -1.28
C VAL A 86 16.06 -10.70 -0.99
N ARG A 87 16.22 -9.50 -1.55
CA ARG A 87 17.39 -8.64 -1.29
C ARG A 87 17.51 -8.21 0.18
N ALA A 88 16.38 -8.14 0.89
CA ALA A 88 16.34 -7.90 2.32
C ALA A 88 16.52 -9.18 3.17
N GLY A 89 16.79 -10.34 2.56
CA GLY A 89 17.10 -11.60 3.25
C GLY A 89 15.90 -12.55 3.43
N ALA A 90 14.70 -12.18 3.00
CA ALA A 90 13.52 -13.05 3.13
C ALA A 90 13.55 -14.21 2.12
N ARG A 91 12.90 -15.32 2.49
CA ARG A 91 12.46 -16.35 1.55
C ARG A 91 11.11 -15.92 0.98
N VAL A 92 10.90 -16.13 -0.32
CA VAL A 92 9.67 -15.70 -0.99
C VAL A 92 8.96 -16.87 -1.65
N ALA A 93 7.65 -16.89 -1.58
CA ALA A 93 6.82 -17.76 -2.38
C ALA A 93 5.86 -16.92 -3.23
N VAL A 94 5.81 -17.22 -4.52
CA VAL A 94 4.95 -16.50 -5.46
C VAL A 94 4.11 -17.49 -6.27
N ASN A 95 2.83 -17.14 -6.47
CA ASN A 95 2.02 -17.86 -7.45
C ASN A 95 1.84 -17.05 -8.73
N TYR A 96 1.44 -17.76 -9.78
CA TYR A 96 1.02 -17.17 -11.04
C TYR A 96 -0.19 -17.91 -11.62
N PHE A 97 -1.01 -17.21 -12.38
CA PHE A 97 -2.06 -17.83 -13.18
C PHE A 97 -1.43 -18.40 -14.45
N GLU A 98 -1.63 -19.69 -14.72
CA GLU A 98 -1.13 -20.34 -15.92
C GLU A 98 -2.05 -19.99 -17.11
N ASP A 99 -1.59 -19.05 -17.93
CA ASP A 99 -2.34 -18.63 -19.12
C ASP A 99 -2.18 -19.63 -20.27
N PRO A 100 -3.20 -19.78 -21.16
CA PRO A 100 -3.15 -20.74 -22.25
C PRO A 100 -2.00 -20.51 -23.23
N ALA A 101 -1.46 -19.30 -23.33
CA ALA A 101 -0.33 -18.96 -24.19
C ALA A 101 1.03 -19.32 -23.58
N GLY A 102 1.08 -19.69 -22.28
CA GLY A 102 2.30 -20.05 -21.57
C GLY A 102 3.23 -18.87 -21.24
N ILE A 103 2.78 -17.64 -21.43
CA ILE A 103 3.59 -16.43 -21.16
C ILE A 103 3.96 -16.36 -19.69
N SER A 104 2.98 -16.58 -18.81
CA SER A 104 3.20 -16.57 -17.36
C SER A 104 4.14 -17.68 -16.90
N ARG A 105 4.14 -18.84 -17.56
CA ARG A 105 5.08 -19.93 -17.30
C ARG A 105 6.52 -19.51 -17.64
N GLY A 106 6.76 -18.85 -18.77
CA GLY A 106 8.07 -18.30 -19.12
C GLY A 106 8.59 -17.34 -18.04
N ARG A 107 7.77 -16.39 -17.61
CA ARG A 107 8.08 -15.45 -16.52
C ARG A 107 8.32 -16.16 -15.18
N ALA A 108 7.59 -17.25 -14.92
CA ALA A 108 7.78 -18.05 -13.71
C ALA A 108 9.16 -18.73 -13.68
N VAL A 109 9.65 -19.22 -14.80
CA VAL A 109 11.00 -19.79 -14.93
C VAL A 109 12.07 -18.71 -14.64
N GLU A 110 11.93 -17.53 -15.22
CA GLU A 110 12.83 -16.40 -14.97
C GLU A 110 12.83 -15.98 -13.48
N ALA A 111 11.64 -15.85 -12.88
CA ALA A 111 11.50 -15.51 -11.47
C ALA A 111 12.10 -16.58 -10.56
N ALA A 112 11.90 -17.87 -10.86
CA ALA A 112 12.50 -18.97 -10.12
C ALA A 112 14.03 -18.96 -10.19
N HIS A 113 14.59 -18.63 -11.36
CA HIS A 113 16.04 -18.47 -11.53
C HIS A 113 16.57 -17.28 -10.69
N GLU A 114 15.88 -16.13 -10.73
CA GLU A 114 16.25 -14.92 -9.98
C GLU A 114 16.22 -15.15 -8.47
N PHE A 115 15.16 -15.78 -7.95
CA PHE A 115 14.99 -16.00 -6.51
C PHE A 115 15.86 -17.14 -5.98
N GLY A 116 16.28 -18.06 -6.85
CA GLY A 116 17.16 -19.17 -6.52
C GLY A 116 16.63 -20.01 -5.36
N LYS A 117 17.51 -20.32 -4.40
CA LYS A 117 17.15 -21.14 -3.21
C LYS A 117 16.20 -20.40 -2.23
N SER A 118 16.08 -19.09 -2.34
CA SER A 118 15.18 -18.28 -1.52
C SER A 118 13.76 -18.24 -2.07
N GLY A 119 13.49 -18.81 -3.25
CA GLY A 119 12.23 -18.72 -3.94
C GLY A 119 11.47 -20.04 -4.06
N LEU A 120 10.13 -19.95 -3.99
CA LEU A 120 9.17 -20.95 -4.45
C LEU A 120 8.25 -20.29 -5.47
N VAL A 121 8.18 -20.82 -6.68
CA VAL A 121 7.31 -20.31 -7.75
C VAL A 121 6.37 -21.42 -8.19
N MET A 122 5.06 -21.23 -8.08
CA MET A 122 4.06 -22.26 -8.40
C MET A 122 2.88 -21.71 -9.19
N PRO A 123 2.30 -22.50 -10.12
CA PRO A 123 1.00 -22.17 -10.70
C PRO A 123 -0.10 -22.31 -9.63
N ALA A 124 -0.94 -21.29 -9.50
CA ALA A 124 -2.16 -21.32 -8.69
C ALA A 124 -3.07 -20.18 -9.08
N ASP A 125 -4.34 -20.44 -9.30
CA ASP A 125 -5.34 -19.40 -9.56
C ASP A 125 -5.86 -18.86 -8.21
N VAL A 126 -5.71 -17.55 -7.98
CA VAL A 126 -6.21 -16.89 -6.76
C VAL A 126 -7.74 -17.02 -6.58
N ARG A 127 -8.48 -17.30 -7.66
CA ARG A 127 -9.93 -17.52 -7.63
C ARG A 127 -10.30 -18.93 -7.15
N SER A 128 -9.38 -19.90 -7.28
CA SER A 128 -9.57 -21.28 -6.82
C SER A 128 -9.04 -21.44 -5.40
N ARG A 129 -9.95 -21.76 -4.47
CA ARG A 129 -9.58 -22.04 -3.07
C ARG A 129 -8.66 -23.26 -2.99
N GLU A 130 -8.93 -24.29 -3.76
CA GLU A 130 -8.17 -25.53 -3.80
C GLU A 130 -6.73 -25.28 -4.25
N ASP A 131 -6.52 -24.44 -5.27
CA ASP A 131 -5.19 -24.08 -5.74
C ASP A 131 -4.42 -23.34 -4.64
N MET A 132 -5.08 -22.38 -3.98
CA MET A 132 -4.46 -21.59 -2.92
C MET A 132 -4.15 -22.43 -1.68
N VAL A 133 -4.99 -23.40 -1.33
CA VAL A 133 -4.67 -24.37 -0.25
C VAL A 133 -3.40 -25.15 -0.60
N ARG A 134 -3.34 -25.76 -1.80
CA ARG A 134 -2.15 -26.50 -2.25
C ARG A 134 -0.90 -25.62 -2.26
N PHE A 135 -1.04 -24.37 -2.68
CA PHE A 135 0.07 -23.42 -2.69
C PHE A 135 0.57 -23.13 -1.26
N PHE A 136 -0.30 -22.82 -0.31
CA PHE A 136 0.10 -22.55 1.07
C PHE A 136 0.64 -23.78 1.80
N GLU A 137 0.13 -24.96 1.51
CA GLU A 137 0.70 -26.23 2.00
C GLU A 137 2.13 -26.43 1.51
N ALA A 138 2.39 -26.19 0.22
CA ALA A 138 3.73 -26.26 -0.35
C ALA A 138 4.68 -25.22 0.28
N VAL A 139 4.22 -23.99 0.49
CA VAL A 139 4.99 -22.96 1.19
C VAL A 139 5.33 -23.40 2.61
N SER A 140 4.34 -23.91 3.34
CA SER A 140 4.51 -24.38 4.71
C SER A 140 5.47 -25.56 4.81
N ALA A 141 5.39 -26.50 3.88
CA ALA A 141 6.28 -27.66 3.82
C ALA A 141 7.74 -27.25 3.52
N GLN A 142 7.95 -26.25 2.66
CA GLN A 142 9.29 -25.83 2.25
C GLN A 142 9.93 -24.82 3.19
N PHE A 143 9.15 -23.86 3.71
CA PHE A 143 9.67 -22.70 4.44
C PHE A 143 9.15 -22.59 5.89
N GLY A 144 8.14 -23.35 6.25
CA GLY A 144 7.47 -23.24 7.55
C GLY A 144 6.34 -22.18 7.54
N ARG A 145 6.18 -21.45 8.65
CA ARG A 145 5.11 -20.45 8.78
C ARG A 145 5.40 -19.18 7.98
N ILE A 146 4.33 -18.56 7.52
CA ILE A 146 4.38 -17.32 6.72
C ILE A 146 4.42 -16.13 7.67
N ASP A 147 5.40 -15.21 7.48
CA ASP A 147 5.49 -13.95 8.23
C ASP A 147 4.76 -12.81 7.50
N PHE A 148 4.85 -12.77 6.17
CA PHE A 148 4.30 -11.67 5.36
C PHE A 148 3.44 -12.21 4.24
N PHE A 149 2.29 -11.59 4.05
CA PHE A 149 1.38 -11.93 2.96
C PHE A 149 1.00 -10.68 2.16
N VAL A 150 1.25 -10.70 0.84
CA VAL A 150 0.96 -9.58 -0.06
C VAL A 150 -0.09 -10.02 -1.07
N ASN A 151 -1.31 -9.48 -0.95
CA ASN A 151 -2.38 -9.61 -1.94
C ASN A 151 -2.11 -8.67 -3.11
N ASN A 152 -1.41 -9.15 -4.15
CA ASN A 152 -1.02 -8.33 -5.30
C ASN A 152 -1.73 -8.73 -6.61
N ALA A 153 -2.11 -9.99 -6.80
CA ALA A 153 -2.76 -10.45 -8.03
C ALA A 153 -3.98 -9.60 -8.39
N ALA A 154 -4.04 -9.12 -9.64
CA ALA A 154 -5.13 -8.30 -10.14
C ALA A 154 -5.19 -8.36 -11.67
N ILE A 155 -6.38 -8.05 -12.22
CA ILE A 155 -6.62 -7.89 -13.66
C ILE A 155 -7.30 -6.55 -13.95
N LEU A 156 -7.20 -6.10 -15.20
CA LEU A 156 -7.93 -4.95 -15.75
C LEU A 156 -8.86 -5.41 -16.88
N ARG A 157 -10.05 -4.81 -16.93
CA ARG A 157 -11.02 -4.91 -18.01
C ARG A 157 -11.72 -3.54 -18.15
N ASP A 158 -10.93 -2.55 -18.60
CA ASP A 158 -11.34 -1.14 -18.62
C ASP A 158 -12.29 -0.87 -19.78
N LYS A 159 -13.52 -0.48 -19.46
CA LYS A 159 -14.55 -0.04 -20.40
C LYS A 159 -15.46 0.97 -19.72
N THR A 160 -16.04 1.90 -20.50
CA THR A 160 -17.08 2.79 -19.97
C THR A 160 -18.28 1.99 -19.48
N VAL A 161 -19.01 2.48 -18.49
CA VAL A 161 -20.19 1.80 -17.91
C VAL A 161 -21.17 1.35 -19.00
N LYS A 162 -21.34 2.17 -20.06
CA LYS A 162 -22.20 1.83 -21.20
C LYS A 162 -21.76 0.56 -21.96
N ASN A 163 -20.45 0.31 -22.01
CA ASN A 163 -19.84 -0.75 -22.82
C ASN A 163 -19.26 -1.88 -21.96
N LEU A 164 -19.29 -1.73 -20.64
CA LEU A 164 -18.83 -2.74 -19.71
C LEU A 164 -19.85 -3.89 -19.68
N THR A 165 -19.38 -5.11 -19.93
CA THR A 165 -20.24 -6.30 -19.85
C THR A 165 -20.26 -6.87 -18.44
N ASP A 166 -21.27 -7.67 -18.13
CA ASP A 166 -21.36 -8.35 -16.83
C ASP A 166 -20.16 -9.28 -16.63
N GLU A 167 -19.68 -9.95 -17.70
CA GLU A 167 -18.49 -10.83 -17.62
C GLU A 167 -17.22 -10.06 -17.31
N ASP A 168 -17.02 -8.86 -17.87
CA ASP A 168 -15.87 -8.01 -17.56
C ASP A 168 -15.95 -7.46 -16.13
N TRP A 169 -17.17 -7.10 -15.69
CA TRP A 169 -17.41 -6.67 -14.30
C TRP A 169 -17.11 -7.82 -13.34
N ASP A 170 -17.73 -8.98 -13.54
CA ASP A 170 -17.59 -10.13 -12.65
C ASP A 170 -16.16 -10.63 -12.59
N ALA A 171 -15.45 -10.71 -13.73
CA ALA A 171 -14.05 -11.14 -13.75
C ALA A 171 -13.15 -10.23 -12.89
N VAL A 172 -13.36 -8.91 -12.94
CA VAL A 172 -12.57 -7.96 -12.16
C VAL A 172 -12.94 -8.00 -10.68
N ILE A 173 -14.22 -8.01 -10.33
CA ILE A 173 -14.67 -8.11 -8.92
C ILE A 173 -14.23 -9.43 -8.34
N GLU A 174 -14.37 -10.53 -9.07
CA GLU A 174 -13.98 -11.86 -8.64
C GLU A 174 -12.48 -11.94 -8.33
N THR A 175 -11.63 -11.44 -9.22
CA THR A 175 -10.19 -11.52 -9.05
C THR A 175 -9.66 -10.50 -8.05
N ASN A 176 -10.11 -9.23 -8.16
CA ASN A 176 -9.49 -8.12 -7.46
C ASN A 176 -10.09 -7.85 -6.06
N LEU A 177 -11.25 -8.46 -5.73
CA LEU A 177 -11.91 -8.28 -4.44
C LEU A 177 -12.31 -9.60 -3.80
N SER A 178 -13.15 -10.41 -4.45
CA SER A 178 -13.66 -11.66 -3.86
C SER A 178 -12.54 -12.67 -3.61
N ALA A 179 -11.62 -12.82 -4.55
CA ALA A 179 -10.46 -13.69 -4.40
C ALA A 179 -9.55 -13.21 -3.26
N VAL A 180 -9.32 -11.89 -3.12
CA VAL A 180 -8.52 -11.33 -2.02
C VAL A 180 -9.08 -11.74 -0.66
N PHE A 181 -10.42 -11.66 -0.49
CA PHE A 181 -11.08 -12.14 0.72
C PHE A 181 -10.82 -13.65 0.94
N ARG A 182 -11.10 -14.50 -0.07
CA ARG A 182 -10.95 -15.95 0.06
C ARG A 182 -9.52 -16.38 0.30
N VAL A 183 -8.55 -15.80 -0.43
CA VAL A 183 -7.13 -16.10 -0.26
C VAL A 183 -6.65 -15.66 1.13
N THR A 184 -7.08 -14.48 1.60
CA THR A 184 -6.78 -14.02 2.95
C THR A 184 -7.31 -15.00 4.00
N GLN A 185 -8.57 -15.43 3.88
CA GLN A 185 -9.14 -16.43 4.79
C GLN A 185 -8.35 -17.75 4.76
N THR A 186 -7.88 -18.17 3.57
CA THR A 186 -7.14 -19.43 3.38
C THR A 186 -5.74 -19.35 3.98
N VAL A 187 -5.06 -18.19 3.94
CA VAL A 187 -3.68 -18.06 4.46
C VAL A 187 -3.63 -17.93 5.99
N LEU A 188 -4.70 -17.49 6.64
CA LEU A 188 -4.70 -17.21 8.09
C LEU A 188 -4.19 -18.35 8.99
N PRO A 189 -4.46 -19.66 8.71
CA PRO A 189 -3.90 -20.76 9.50
C PRO A 189 -2.39 -20.92 9.37
N TYR A 190 -1.81 -20.47 8.27
CA TYR A 190 -0.38 -20.55 7.98
C TYR A 190 0.39 -19.30 8.41
N LEU A 191 -0.32 -18.21 8.67
CA LEU A 191 0.27 -16.91 9.00
C LEU A 191 0.71 -16.87 10.46
N GLN A 192 1.96 -16.40 10.68
CA GLN A 192 2.55 -16.23 12.01
C GLN A 192 1.85 -15.10 12.78
N ASP A 193 1.69 -15.26 14.10
CA ASP A 193 1.33 -14.15 14.98
C ASP A 193 2.45 -13.09 14.95
N GLY A 194 2.10 -11.82 14.99
CA GLY A 194 3.02 -10.73 14.71
C GLY A 194 3.34 -10.52 13.23
N GLY A 195 2.71 -11.29 12.32
CA GLY A 195 2.88 -11.18 10.88
C GLY A 195 2.37 -9.86 10.28
N ARG A 196 2.51 -9.73 8.95
CA ARG A 196 2.04 -8.57 8.18
C ARG A 196 1.20 -9.00 6.99
N ILE A 197 0.12 -8.28 6.74
CA ILE A 197 -0.66 -8.39 5.49
C ILE A 197 -0.62 -7.05 4.77
N VAL A 198 -0.25 -7.07 3.49
CA VAL A 198 -0.27 -5.90 2.61
C VAL A 198 -1.22 -6.16 1.45
N ASN A 199 -2.24 -5.33 1.32
CA ASN A 199 -3.21 -5.42 0.25
C ASN A 199 -2.91 -4.37 -0.83
N MET A 200 -2.84 -4.77 -2.11
CA MET A 200 -2.66 -3.84 -3.21
C MET A 200 -3.98 -3.18 -3.58
N ALA A 201 -4.17 -1.95 -3.10
CA ALA A 201 -5.21 -1.03 -3.54
C ALA A 201 -4.79 -0.32 -4.85
N SER A 202 -5.29 0.87 -5.08
CA SER A 202 -4.93 1.76 -6.19
C SER A 202 -5.45 3.16 -5.91
N ILE A 203 -4.79 4.17 -6.48
CA ILE A 203 -5.32 5.54 -6.56
C ILE A 203 -6.71 5.55 -7.25
N SER A 204 -6.95 4.62 -8.18
CA SER A 204 -8.25 4.45 -8.85
C SER A 204 -9.38 4.17 -7.86
N GLY A 205 -9.12 3.43 -6.78
CA GLY A 205 -10.11 3.16 -5.73
C GLY A 205 -10.46 4.39 -4.87
N VAL A 206 -9.74 5.50 -5.04
CA VAL A 206 -9.96 6.77 -4.31
C VAL A 206 -10.52 7.84 -5.23
N LEU A 207 -9.87 8.08 -6.38
CA LEU A 207 -10.27 9.12 -7.33
C LEU A 207 -11.38 8.66 -8.30
N GLY A 208 -11.37 7.39 -8.68
CA GLY A 208 -12.18 6.88 -9.78
C GLY A 208 -11.69 7.40 -11.13
N PHE A 209 -11.26 6.50 -12.04
CA PHE A 209 -10.86 6.90 -13.38
C PHE A 209 -11.91 6.52 -14.40
N PHE A 210 -11.99 7.34 -15.44
CA PHE A 210 -12.88 7.08 -16.56
C PHE A 210 -12.62 5.69 -17.17
N GLY A 211 -13.67 4.90 -17.32
CA GLY A 211 -13.58 3.55 -17.87
C GLY A 211 -13.21 2.45 -16.84
N GLN A 212 -13.03 2.77 -15.56
CA GLN A 212 -12.59 1.83 -14.53
C GLN A 212 -13.65 1.54 -13.45
N ALA A 213 -14.93 1.50 -13.81
CA ALA A 213 -15.99 1.31 -12.82
C ALA A 213 -15.81 0.03 -11.99
N ASN A 214 -15.50 -1.11 -12.63
CA ASN A 214 -15.25 -2.39 -11.98
C ASN A 214 -13.95 -2.37 -11.14
N TYR A 215 -12.85 -1.91 -11.74
CA TYR A 215 -11.53 -1.88 -11.08
C TYR A 215 -11.52 -0.91 -9.89
N ALA A 216 -12.03 0.31 -10.07
CA ALA A 216 -12.12 1.30 -9.00
C ALA A 216 -12.99 0.81 -7.83
N SER A 217 -14.13 0.19 -8.12
CA SER A 217 -15.02 -0.40 -7.10
C SER A 217 -14.31 -1.50 -6.32
N ALA A 218 -13.62 -2.43 -7.02
CA ALA A 218 -12.84 -3.47 -6.36
C ALA A 218 -11.73 -2.89 -5.46
N LYS A 219 -10.96 -1.91 -5.95
CA LYS A 219 -9.85 -1.31 -5.20
C LYS A 219 -10.31 -0.43 -4.04
N ALA A 220 -11.48 0.22 -4.14
CA ALA A 220 -12.14 0.87 -3.01
C ALA A 220 -12.57 -0.16 -1.94
N GLY A 221 -13.12 -1.29 -2.39
CA GLY A 221 -13.46 -2.43 -1.50
C GLY A 221 -12.25 -2.96 -0.73
N ILE A 222 -11.08 -3.05 -1.37
CA ILE A 222 -9.82 -3.45 -0.71
C ILE A 222 -9.42 -2.46 0.40
N ILE A 223 -9.58 -1.16 0.20
CA ILE A 223 -9.32 -0.14 1.24
C ILE A 223 -10.24 -0.37 2.44
N ALA A 224 -11.52 -0.62 2.22
CA ALA A 224 -12.47 -0.90 3.29
C ALA A 224 -12.17 -2.24 3.99
N PHE A 225 -11.89 -3.30 3.23
CA PHE A 225 -11.54 -4.62 3.74
C PHE A 225 -10.30 -4.58 4.64
N THR A 226 -9.27 -3.83 4.23
CA THR A 226 -8.04 -3.62 5.02
C THR A 226 -8.34 -3.07 6.42
N LYS A 227 -9.24 -2.09 6.53
CA LYS A 227 -9.63 -1.48 7.81
C LYS A 227 -10.36 -2.46 8.73
N VAL A 228 -11.21 -3.31 8.19
CA VAL A 228 -11.91 -4.34 8.96
C VAL A 228 -10.92 -5.40 9.42
N LEU A 229 -10.14 -5.94 8.49
CA LEU A 229 -9.20 -7.02 8.75
C LEU A 229 -8.13 -6.62 9.80
N SER A 230 -7.68 -5.36 9.79
CA SER A 230 -6.73 -4.85 10.79
C SER A 230 -7.26 -4.90 12.23
N ARG A 231 -8.58 -4.76 12.41
CA ARG A 231 -9.23 -4.85 13.73
C ARG A 231 -9.43 -6.30 14.14
N GLU A 232 -9.84 -7.16 13.22
CA GLU A 232 -10.10 -8.57 13.49
C GLU A 232 -8.82 -9.35 13.84
N LEU A 233 -7.68 -8.98 13.23
CA LEU A 233 -6.42 -9.66 13.45
C LEU A 233 -5.52 -9.02 14.52
N ALA A 234 -5.97 -7.93 15.16
CA ALA A 234 -5.20 -7.21 16.17
C ALA A 234 -4.82 -8.10 17.39
N SER A 235 -5.69 -9.02 17.80
CA SER A 235 -5.41 -9.96 18.89
C SER A 235 -4.25 -10.92 18.58
N ARG A 236 -3.99 -11.19 17.30
CA ARG A 236 -2.84 -11.95 16.80
C ARG A 236 -1.62 -11.07 16.52
N GLN A 237 -1.68 -9.78 16.85
CA GLN A 237 -0.64 -8.79 16.54
C GLN A 237 -0.28 -8.71 15.04
N ILE A 238 -1.19 -9.08 14.15
CA ILE A 238 -1.00 -9.01 12.72
C ILE A 238 -1.37 -7.61 12.24
N ASN A 239 -0.40 -6.89 11.68
CA ASN A 239 -0.67 -5.59 11.06
C ASN A 239 -1.18 -5.78 9.63
N VAL A 240 -2.25 -5.09 9.29
CA VAL A 240 -2.86 -5.14 7.97
C VAL A 240 -2.94 -3.74 7.38
N ASN A 241 -2.27 -3.53 6.26
CA ASN A 241 -2.25 -2.23 5.57
C ASN A 241 -2.50 -2.40 4.08
N ALA A 242 -2.86 -1.32 3.43
CA ALA A 242 -2.96 -1.24 1.97
C ALA A 242 -1.90 -0.31 1.41
N VAL A 243 -1.43 -0.60 0.20
CA VAL A 243 -0.66 0.33 -0.63
C VAL A 243 -1.52 0.71 -1.82
N ALA A 244 -1.63 2.00 -2.09
CA ALA A 244 -2.39 2.55 -3.22
C ALA A 244 -1.43 3.26 -4.20
N PRO A 245 -0.87 2.53 -5.16
CA PRO A 245 -0.01 3.10 -6.19
C PRO A 245 -0.77 4.09 -7.07
N GLY A 246 -0.05 5.10 -7.59
CA GLY A 246 -0.43 5.84 -8.78
C GLY A 246 -0.17 5.03 -10.06
N VAL A 247 0.09 5.71 -11.17
CA VAL A 247 0.57 5.06 -12.39
C VAL A 247 2.04 4.69 -12.21
N VAL A 248 2.36 3.43 -12.49
CA VAL A 248 3.71 2.86 -12.35
C VAL A 248 4.15 2.27 -13.69
N LEU A 249 5.43 2.41 -14.01
CA LEU A 249 6.06 1.91 -15.24
C LEU A 249 6.18 0.40 -15.21
N THR A 250 5.05 -0.27 -15.46
CA THR A 250 4.95 -1.72 -15.69
C THR A 250 4.39 -1.96 -17.08
N GLU A 251 4.32 -3.21 -17.55
CA GLU A 251 3.63 -3.54 -18.81
C GLU A 251 2.20 -2.99 -18.84
N MET A 252 1.50 -3.03 -17.70
CA MET A 252 0.17 -2.44 -17.53
C MET A 252 0.18 -0.91 -17.72
N GLY A 253 1.19 -0.21 -17.19
CA GLY A 253 1.37 1.24 -17.36
C GLY A 253 1.87 1.64 -18.75
N ALA A 254 2.59 0.75 -19.45
CA ALA A 254 3.11 1.00 -20.79
C ALA A 254 2.00 1.03 -21.87
N SER A 255 0.84 0.46 -21.62
CA SER A 255 -0.28 0.43 -22.57
C SER A 255 -1.09 1.75 -22.64
N ILE A 256 -0.75 2.75 -21.81
CA ILE A 256 -1.46 4.03 -21.75
C ILE A 256 -1.13 4.86 -23.02
N PRO A 257 -2.15 5.31 -23.80
CA PRO A 257 -1.92 6.17 -24.96
C PRO A 257 -1.19 7.47 -24.58
N GLU A 258 -0.32 7.96 -25.48
CA GLU A 258 0.56 9.11 -25.17
C GLU A 258 -0.23 10.38 -24.78
N THR A 259 -1.38 10.63 -25.41
CA THR A 259 -2.23 11.78 -25.05
C THR A 259 -2.77 11.68 -23.61
N ALA A 260 -3.21 10.50 -23.19
CA ALA A 260 -3.64 10.26 -21.83
C ALA A 260 -2.47 10.32 -20.85
N ARG A 261 -1.29 9.81 -21.27
CA ARG A 261 -0.05 9.86 -20.51
C ARG A 261 0.34 11.31 -20.15
N GLN A 262 0.33 12.22 -21.12
CA GLN A 262 0.66 13.63 -20.90
C GLN A 262 -0.35 14.31 -19.96
N GLN A 263 -1.64 14.01 -20.11
CA GLN A 263 -2.68 14.53 -19.22
C GLN A 263 -2.45 14.07 -17.78
N MET A 264 -2.16 12.77 -17.57
CA MET A 264 -1.88 12.21 -16.24
C MET A 264 -0.63 12.84 -15.63
N LEU A 265 0.46 12.97 -16.40
CA LEU A 265 1.70 13.59 -15.94
C LEU A 265 1.49 15.05 -15.52
N SER A 266 0.59 15.79 -16.18
CA SER A 266 0.28 17.17 -15.80
C SER A 266 -0.40 17.28 -14.44
N GLN A 267 -1.07 16.23 -13.96
CA GLN A 267 -1.77 16.18 -12.68
C GLN A 267 -0.89 15.65 -11.54
N ILE A 268 0.23 14.98 -11.86
CA ILE A 268 1.15 14.44 -10.86
C ILE A 268 2.15 15.53 -10.44
N PRO A 269 2.19 15.98 -9.17
CA PRO A 269 3.16 16.98 -8.70
C PRO A 269 4.61 16.63 -8.99
N LEU A 270 5.02 15.36 -8.84
CA LEU A 270 6.40 14.93 -9.19
C LEU A 270 6.66 14.79 -10.68
N ARG A 271 5.67 15.05 -11.56
CA ARG A 271 5.79 15.10 -13.02
C ARG A 271 6.39 13.84 -13.67
N ARG A 272 6.27 12.71 -13.01
CA ARG A 272 6.68 11.39 -13.53
C ARG A 272 5.77 10.30 -13.02
N PHE A 273 5.79 9.17 -13.70
CA PHE A 273 5.22 7.93 -13.16
C PHE A 273 6.18 7.32 -12.13
N GLY A 274 5.65 6.45 -11.28
CA GLY A 274 6.45 5.70 -10.32
C GLY A 274 7.17 4.52 -10.98
N GLU A 275 8.24 4.07 -10.34
CA GLU A 275 8.92 2.83 -10.68
C GLU A 275 8.42 1.69 -9.78
N PRO A 276 8.42 0.43 -10.25
CA PRO A 276 8.00 -0.73 -9.44
C PRO A 276 8.74 -0.84 -8.10
N GLU A 277 10.02 -0.48 -8.08
CA GLU A 277 10.88 -0.50 -6.89
C GLU A 277 10.45 0.51 -5.83
N GLU A 278 9.83 1.63 -6.22
CA GLU A 278 9.32 2.62 -5.27
C GLU A 278 8.10 2.07 -4.50
N ILE A 279 7.26 1.29 -5.18
CA ILE A 279 6.14 0.59 -4.54
C ILE A 279 6.67 -0.55 -3.65
N ALA A 280 7.61 -1.34 -4.16
CA ALA A 280 8.24 -2.43 -3.43
C ALA A 280 8.93 -1.94 -2.14
N SER A 281 9.55 -0.75 -2.17
CA SER A 281 10.19 -0.13 -1.00
C SER A 281 9.17 0.19 0.12
N VAL A 282 7.98 0.65 -0.24
CA VAL A 282 6.90 0.89 0.75
C VAL A 282 6.38 -0.44 1.30
N ILE A 283 6.26 -1.48 0.47
CA ILE A 283 5.87 -2.81 0.94
C ILE A 283 6.95 -3.39 1.86
N LEU A 284 8.23 -3.24 1.54
CA LEU A 284 9.35 -3.63 2.41
C LEU A 284 9.25 -2.94 3.77
N TYR A 285 9.01 -1.62 3.80
CA TYR A 285 8.77 -0.87 5.04
C TYR A 285 7.61 -1.48 5.84
N LEU A 286 6.47 -1.79 5.19
CA LEU A 286 5.30 -2.38 5.86
C LEU A 286 5.55 -3.81 6.35
N CYS A 287 6.49 -4.54 5.77
CA CYS A 287 6.93 -5.87 6.21
C CYS A 287 8.02 -5.81 7.31
N SER A 288 8.55 -4.63 7.62
CA SER A 288 9.63 -4.46 8.61
C SER A 288 9.09 -4.05 9.99
N ASP A 289 9.95 -4.11 11.00
CA ASP A 289 9.62 -3.64 12.36
C ASP A 289 9.48 -2.12 12.46
N LEU A 290 9.95 -1.36 11.44
CA LEU A 290 9.77 0.08 11.36
C LEU A 290 8.29 0.49 11.26
N SER A 291 7.42 -0.43 10.82
CA SER A 291 5.97 -0.23 10.73
C SER A 291 5.17 -0.94 11.83
N SER A 292 5.81 -1.34 12.93
CA SER A 292 5.18 -2.16 13.98
C SER A 292 3.92 -1.55 14.59
N TYR A 293 3.78 -0.22 14.59
CA TYR A 293 2.58 0.48 15.07
C TYR A 293 1.68 1.03 13.95
N VAL A 294 1.88 0.56 12.71
CA VAL A 294 1.10 0.96 11.52
C VAL A 294 0.15 -0.16 11.14
N THR A 295 -1.15 0.02 11.33
CA THR A 295 -2.19 -0.94 10.93
C THR A 295 -3.48 -0.22 10.50
N GLY A 296 -4.26 -0.82 9.60
CA GLY A 296 -5.50 -0.26 9.07
C GLY A 296 -5.31 0.94 8.12
N GLN A 297 -4.07 1.22 7.71
CA GLN A 297 -3.75 2.39 6.88
C GLN A 297 -3.74 2.04 5.39
N THR A 298 -3.99 3.05 4.56
CA THR A 298 -3.71 3.00 3.12
C THR A 298 -2.61 4.00 2.81
N LEU A 299 -1.44 3.50 2.40
CA LEU A 299 -0.31 4.34 2.01
C LEU A 299 -0.41 4.65 0.52
N HIS A 300 -0.57 5.95 0.22
CA HIS A 300 -0.65 6.43 -1.15
C HIS A 300 0.76 6.66 -1.71
N VAL A 301 1.11 5.95 -2.79
CA VAL A 301 2.43 6.03 -3.45
C VAL A 301 2.20 6.45 -4.90
N ASN A 302 1.96 7.75 -5.11
CA ASN A 302 1.39 8.27 -6.34
C ASN A 302 2.01 9.60 -6.84
N GLY A 303 3.17 9.98 -6.31
CA GLY A 303 3.86 11.23 -6.70
C GLY A 303 3.10 12.51 -6.33
N GLY A 304 2.18 12.43 -5.35
CA GLY A 304 1.36 13.56 -4.88
C GLY A 304 0.08 13.76 -5.70
N TRP A 305 -0.26 12.85 -6.62
CA TRP A 305 -1.49 12.98 -7.42
C TRP A 305 -2.75 13.07 -6.57
N TRP A 306 -2.74 12.37 -5.46
CA TRP A 306 -3.75 12.50 -4.42
C TRP A 306 -3.07 12.45 -3.05
N ALA A 307 -3.42 13.41 -2.17
CA ALA A 307 -2.89 13.54 -0.81
C ALA A 307 -3.99 14.00 0.15
#